data_d2f175c49752a3af7cf9475336dca1fa
#
_entry.id   d2f175c49752a3af7cf9475336dca1fa
#
_cell.length_a   1.000
_cell.length_b   1.000
_cell.length_c   1.000
_cell.angle_alpha   90.00
_cell.angle_beta   90.00
_cell.angle_gamma   90.00
#
_symmetry.space_group_name_H-M   'P 1'
#
loop_
_entity.id
_entity.type
_entity.pdbx_description
1 polymer ?
#
loop_
_entity_poly.entity_id
_entity_poly.type
_entity_poly.pdbx_seq_one_letter_code
_entity_poly.pdbx_strand_id
1 'polypeptide(L)'
;MELAPDDVLNVGTGIPNDVVGPIITEEGMSEDVTITVESGIYGGIPMGGIDFGIAKNQFALVRHDDQFDYYNGPGVDVTYMGAGEVDAQGNVNATCLGPKPTGAGGFIDITTNAKHVVFCSSFTAKGLDCSFEGGRLHINQEGSLIKFVNRIKQVSYNGKIAREKGQKMHYVTERAVFELQAEGLTLTEIAPGIDIQTQVLDLMEFTPRISPDLKEMDMAIFMEGAPFGLREYIFSN
;
A
#
# COMPACT_ATOMS: atom_id res chain seq x y z
N MET A 1 -5.12 8.28 5.40
CA MET A 1 -5.60 7.49 4.25
C MET A 1 -6.47 8.44 3.42
N GLU A 2 -6.23 8.54 2.13
CA GLU A 2 -6.98 9.48 1.26
C GLU A 2 -8.08 8.71 0.52
N LEU A 3 -9.14 8.34 1.23
CA LEU A 3 -10.36 7.79 0.65
C LEU A 3 -11.45 8.87 0.61
N ALA A 4 -12.29 8.80 -0.39
CA ALA A 4 -13.50 9.62 -0.50
C ALA A 4 -14.74 8.70 -0.57
N PRO A 5 -15.94 9.20 -0.21
CA PRO A 5 -17.18 8.47 -0.47
C PRO A 5 -17.28 8.07 -1.95
N ASP A 6 -17.79 6.87 -2.20
CA ASP A 6 -17.99 6.29 -3.52
C ASP A 6 -16.69 5.91 -4.27
N ASP A 7 -15.50 6.01 -3.65
CA ASP A 7 -14.25 5.55 -4.26
C ASP A 7 -14.34 4.07 -4.65
N VAL A 8 -13.86 3.77 -5.84
CA VAL A 8 -13.68 2.40 -6.33
C VAL A 8 -12.25 1.97 -6.04
N LEU A 9 -12.09 0.89 -5.28
CA LEU A 9 -10.82 0.40 -4.79
C LEU A 9 -10.44 -0.92 -5.43
N ASN A 10 -9.14 -1.18 -5.53
CA ASN A 10 -8.60 -2.53 -5.68
C ASN A 10 -7.61 -2.82 -4.55
N VAL A 11 -7.58 -4.06 -4.09
CA VAL A 11 -6.72 -4.51 -2.97
C VAL A 11 -5.92 -5.71 -3.42
N GLY A 12 -4.63 -5.52 -3.62
CA GLY A 12 -3.71 -6.58 -4.04
C GLY A 12 -3.48 -7.63 -2.96
N THR A 13 -3.00 -8.80 -3.37
CA THR A 13 -2.71 -9.93 -2.48
C THR A 13 -1.66 -9.61 -1.42
N GLY A 14 -1.70 -10.33 -0.30
CA GLY A 14 -0.79 -10.19 0.84
C GLY A 14 -1.21 -9.07 1.79
N ILE A 15 -0.26 -8.30 2.32
CA ILE A 15 -0.53 -7.24 3.32
C ILE A 15 -1.71 -6.34 2.93
N PRO A 16 -1.84 -5.82 1.69
CA PRO A 16 -2.99 -5.02 1.34
C PRO A 16 -4.32 -5.74 1.59
N ASN A 17 -4.50 -6.93 1.05
CA ASN A 17 -5.76 -7.68 1.19
C ASN A 17 -6.01 -8.16 2.63
N ASP A 18 -4.95 -8.56 3.33
CA ASP A 18 -5.07 -9.12 4.68
C ASP A 18 -5.31 -8.03 5.74
N VAL A 19 -5.09 -6.76 5.40
CA VAL A 19 -5.23 -5.61 6.32
C VAL A 19 -6.29 -4.62 5.86
N VAL A 20 -6.22 -4.10 4.63
CA VAL A 20 -7.12 -3.03 4.17
C VAL A 20 -8.57 -3.50 4.06
N GLY A 21 -8.81 -4.69 3.52
CA GLY A 21 -10.15 -5.25 3.41
C GLY A 21 -10.86 -5.42 4.77
N PRO A 22 -10.22 -6.08 5.76
CA PRO A 22 -10.75 -6.17 7.12
C PRO A 22 -10.98 -4.79 7.78
N ILE A 23 -10.02 -3.86 7.69
CA ILE A 23 -10.16 -2.52 8.28
C ILE A 23 -11.38 -1.78 7.72
N ILE A 24 -11.60 -1.80 6.41
CA ILE A 24 -12.77 -1.16 5.79
C ILE A 24 -14.07 -1.71 6.41
N THR A 25 -14.11 -3.00 6.68
CA THR A 25 -15.28 -3.65 7.28
C THR A 25 -15.42 -3.33 8.77
N GLU A 26 -14.33 -3.43 9.53
CA GLU A 26 -14.32 -3.22 10.98
C GLU A 26 -14.61 -1.76 11.36
N GLU A 27 -14.16 -0.81 10.54
CA GLU A 27 -14.43 0.63 10.68
C GLU A 27 -15.79 1.05 10.08
N GLY A 28 -16.61 0.10 9.59
CA GLY A 28 -17.96 0.35 9.10
C GLY A 28 -18.03 1.11 7.77
N MET A 29 -16.98 1.03 6.95
CA MET A 29 -16.87 1.76 5.67
C MET A 29 -17.28 0.93 4.44
N SER A 30 -17.79 -0.30 4.62
CA SER A 30 -18.10 -1.22 3.51
C SER A 30 -19.17 -0.70 2.53
N GLU A 31 -20.01 0.25 2.95
CA GLU A 31 -21.03 0.88 2.10
C GLU A 31 -20.58 2.26 1.58
N ASP A 32 -19.49 2.81 2.10
CA ASP A 32 -18.97 4.12 1.69
C ASP A 32 -18.02 4.02 0.49
N VAL A 33 -17.46 2.84 0.22
CA VAL A 33 -16.53 2.57 -0.88
C VAL A 33 -16.85 1.25 -1.59
N THR A 34 -16.39 1.09 -2.82
CA THR A 34 -16.58 -0.15 -3.58
C THR A 34 -15.24 -0.87 -3.79
N ILE A 35 -15.01 -1.98 -3.09
CA ILE A 35 -13.83 -2.82 -3.35
C ILE A 35 -14.09 -3.67 -4.58
N THR A 36 -13.11 -3.74 -5.48
CA THR A 36 -13.11 -4.62 -6.65
C THR A 36 -12.09 -5.73 -6.52
N VAL A 37 -12.39 -6.87 -7.11
CA VAL A 37 -11.47 -8.02 -7.21
C VAL A 37 -11.33 -8.40 -8.67
N GLU A 38 -10.11 -8.79 -9.08
CA GLU A 38 -9.75 -9.08 -10.49
C GLU A 38 -10.65 -10.14 -11.13
N SER A 39 -11.22 -11.05 -10.34
CA SER A 39 -12.18 -12.06 -10.80
C SER A 39 -13.51 -11.49 -11.35
N GLY A 40 -13.73 -10.18 -11.23
CA GLY A 40 -14.94 -9.48 -11.69
C GLY A 40 -15.91 -9.12 -10.60
N ILE A 41 -15.49 -9.16 -9.34
CA ILE A 41 -16.34 -8.88 -8.17
C ILE A 41 -16.32 -7.38 -7.86
N TYR A 42 -17.50 -6.84 -7.54
CA TYR A 42 -17.71 -5.48 -7.03
C TYR A 42 -18.38 -5.54 -5.65
N GLY A 43 -17.78 -4.85 -4.70
CA GLY A 43 -18.28 -4.74 -3.32
C GLY A 43 -18.12 -6.01 -2.50
N GLY A 44 -18.67 -5.98 -1.29
CA GLY A 44 -18.54 -7.06 -0.33
C GLY A 44 -17.19 -7.06 0.40
N ILE A 45 -16.91 -8.15 1.10
CA ILE A 45 -15.73 -8.35 1.93
C ILE A 45 -14.78 -9.28 1.19
N PRO A 46 -13.63 -8.81 0.67
CA PRO A 46 -12.68 -9.66 -0.03
C PRO A 46 -12.09 -10.70 0.92
N MET A 47 -11.86 -11.90 0.41
CA MET A 47 -11.27 -13.01 1.16
C MET A 47 -9.77 -13.05 0.97
N GLY A 48 -9.05 -13.43 2.02
CA GLY A 48 -7.59 -13.57 2.00
C GLY A 48 -7.11 -15.02 1.92
N GLY A 49 -5.79 -15.18 1.90
CA GLY A 49 -5.15 -16.50 1.90
C GLY A 49 -5.50 -17.33 0.67
N ILE A 50 -5.93 -18.57 0.89
CA ILE A 50 -6.27 -19.52 -0.19
C ILE A 50 -7.56 -19.12 -0.95
N ASP A 51 -8.41 -18.33 -0.33
CA ASP A 51 -9.67 -17.83 -0.89
C ASP A 51 -9.51 -16.46 -1.55
N PHE A 52 -8.27 -15.97 -1.74
CA PHE A 52 -8.02 -14.74 -2.49
C PHE A 52 -8.65 -14.82 -3.89
N GLY A 53 -9.35 -13.75 -4.28
CA GLY A 53 -10.04 -13.69 -5.57
C GLY A 53 -11.57 -13.88 -5.47
N ILE A 54 -12.09 -14.13 -4.27
CA ILE A 54 -13.54 -14.15 -3.99
C ILE A 54 -13.89 -13.14 -2.90
N ALA A 55 -15.18 -12.79 -2.80
CA ALA A 55 -15.69 -11.93 -1.73
C ALA A 55 -17.02 -12.46 -1.18
N LYS A 56 -17.32 -12.13 0.07
CA LYS A 56 -18.63 -12.36 0.69
C LYS A 56 -19.54 -11.15 0.44
N ASN A 57 -20.82 -11.40 0.17
CA ASN A 57 -21.85 -10.36 0.01
C ASN A 57 -21.53 -9.34 -1.09
N GLN A 58 -20.96 -9.80 -2.21
CA GLN A 58 -20.70 -8.92 -3.37
C GLN A 58 -22.00 -8.30 -3.91
N PHE A 59 -21.87 -7.08 -4.46
CA PHE A 59 -23.00 -6.37 -5.09
C PHE A 59 -23.22 -6.84 -6.51
N ALA A 60 -22.12 -7.11 -7.26
CA ALA A 60 -22.15 -7.52 -8.63
C ALA A 60 -20.99 -8.46 -8.96
N LEU A 61 -21.18 -9.21 -10.04
CA LEU A 61 -20.16 -10.04 -10.65
C LEU A 61 -20.21 -9.81 -12.17
N VAL A 62 -19.08 -9.38 -12.73
CA VAL A 62 -18.90 -9.22 -14.18
C VAL A 62 -17.91 -10.28 -14.69
N ARG A 63 -17.73 -10.35 -15.98
CA ARG A 63 -16.71 -11.24 -16.56
C ARG A 63 -15.32 -10.71 -16.24
N HIS A 64 -14.34 -11.61 -16.14
CA HIS A 64 -12.95 -11.27 -15.85
C HIS A 64 -12.34 -10.31 -16.88
N ASP A 65 -12.63 -10.49 -18.16
CA ASP A 65 -12.17 -9.61 -19.22
C ASP A 65 -12.79 -8.21 -19.12
N ASP A 66 -14.11 -8.10 -18.85
CA ASP A 66 -14.78 -6.82 -18.63
C ASP A 66 -14.19 -6.07 -17.42
N GLN A 67 -13.79 -6.80 -16.37
CA GLN A 67 -13.11 -6.21 -15.21
C GLN A 67 -11.75 -5.61 -15.57
N PHE A 68 -10.97 -6.29 -16.41
CA PHE A 68 -9.69 -5.76 -16.87
C PHE A 68 -9.85 -4.62 -17.89
N ASP A 69 -10.90 -4.63 -18.69
CA ASP A 69 -11.26 -3.47 -19.53
C ASP A 69 -11.57 -2.24 -18.66
N TYR A 70 -12.24 -2.42 -17.52
CA TYR A 70 -12.46 -1.34 -16.56
C TYR A 70 -11.13 -0.84 -15.97
N TYR A 71 -10.24 -1.71 -15.53
CA TYR A 71 -8.94 -1.33 -14.97
C TYR A 71 -8.06 -0.61 -16.01
N ASN A 72 -8.07 -1.07 -17.26
CA ASN A 72 -7.30 -0.46 -18.35
C ASN A 72 -7.96 0.80 -18.93
N GLY A 73 -9.24 1.01 -18.67
CA GLY A 73 -10.01 2.16 -19.11
C GLY A 73 -10.04 3.26 -18.04
N PRO A 74 -11.16 3.47 -17.33
CA PRO A 74 -11.28 4.53 -16.31
C PRO A 74 -10.35 4.30 -15.10
N GLY A 75 -9.99 3.05 -14.82
CA GLY A 75 -9.19 2.68 -13.66
C GLY A 75 -9.95 2.77 -12.33
N VAL A 76 -9.26 2.48 -11.25
CA VAL A 76 -9.76 2.65 -9.87
C VAL A 76 -9.31 3.98 -9.28
N ASP A 77 -10.06 4.47 -8.28
CA ASP A 77 -9.68 5.69 -7.56
C ASP A 77 -8.42 5.44 -6.71
N VAL A 78 -8.41 4.36 -5.94
CA VAL A 78 -7.25 3.95 -5.13
C VAL A 78 -6.96 2.47 -5.31
N THR A 79 -5.68 2.11 -5.45
CA THR A 79 -5.26 0.72 -5.36
C THR A 79 -4.18 0.54 -4.29
N TYR A 80 -4.33 -0.52 -3.50
CA TYR A 80 -3.36 -0.92 -2.47
C TYR A 80 -2.60 -2.14 -2.96
N MET A 81 -1.30 -2.02 -3.15
CA MET A 81 -0.45 -3.04 -3.75
C MET A 81 0.75 -3.39 -2.90
N GLY A 82 1.19 -4.65 -2.97
CA GLY A 82 2.45 -5.06 -2.37
C GLY A 82 3.66 -4.52 -3.12
N ALA A 83 4.75 -4.22 -2.39
CA ALA A 83 6.04 -3.86 -2.97
C ALA A 83 7.14 -4.79 -2.45
N GLY A 84 7.95 -5.31 -3.37
CA GLY A 84 9.12 -6.12 -3.04
C GLY A 84 10.39 -5.31 -2.91
N GLU A 85 10.68 -4.45 -3.88
CA GLU A 85 11.80 -3.52 -3.91
C GLU A 85 11.31 -2.15 -4.41
N VAL A 86 11.92 -1.08 -3.89
CA VAL A 86 11.64 0.31 -4.29
C VAL A 86 12.98 1.02 -4.51
N ASP A 87 13.10 1.82 -5.58
CA ASP A 87 14.27 2.66 -5.81
C ASP A 87 14.01 4.16 -5.58
N ALA A 88 15.06 4.96 -5.66
CA ALA A 88 15.00 6.40 -5.43
C ALA A 88 14.09 7.17 -6.42
N GLN A 89 13.79 6.59 -7.59
CA GLN A 89 12.89 7.14 -8.59
C GLN A 89 11.43 6.74 -8.34
N GLY A 90 11.17 5.96 -7.27
CA GLY A 90 9.86 5.41 -6.95
C GLY A 90 9.43 4.26 -7.88
N ASN A 91 10.36 3.66 -8.61
CA ASN A 91 10.05 2.43 -9.32
C ASN A 91 9.86 1.28 -8.32
N VAL A 92 8.95 0.35 -8.65
CA VAL A 92 8.66 -0.81 -7.81
C VAL A 92 8.89 -2.10 -8.57
N ASN A 93 9.53 -3.07 -7.91
CA ASN A 93 9.52 -4.47 -8.28
C ASN A 93 8.53 -5.23 -7.39
N ALA A 94 7.50 -5.80 -8.00
CA ALA A 94 6.53 -6.68 -7.36
C ALA A 94 6.40 -8.04 -8.07
N THR A 95 7.09 -8.23 -9.20
CA THR A 95 6.87 -9.37 -10.12
C THR A 95 8.06 -10.30 -10.26
N CYS A 96 9.21 -9.94 -9.69
CA CYS A 96 10.41 -10.77 -9.71
C CYS A 96 11.07 -10.82 -8.33
N LEU A 97 10.43 -11.52 -7.40
CA LEU A 97 10.87 -11.65 -6.01
C LEU A 97 11.53 -13.01 -5.80
N GLY A 98 12.84 -12.99 -5.51
CA GLY A 98 13.62 -14.23 -5.32
C GLY A 98 14.17 -14.81 -6.62
N PRO A 99 14.47 -16.13 -6.66
CA PRO A 99 15.14 -16.77 -7.79
C PRO A 99 14.22 -17.01 -9.00
N LYS A 100 12.91 -17.06 -8.79
CA LYS A 100 11.92 -17.28 -9.86
C LYS A 100 11.01 -16.07 -9.97
N PRO A 101 10.61 -15.67 -11.21
CA PRO A 101 9.60 -14.65 -11.39
C PRO A 101 8.27 -15.15 -10.84
N THR A 102 7.61 -14.32 -10.04
CA THR A 102 6.26 -14.59 -9.51
C THR A 102 5.17 -14.31 -10.54
N GLY A 103 5.49 -13.49 -11.56
CA GLY A 103 4.54 -13.01 -12.55
C GLY A 103 3.85 -11.71 -12.11
N ALA A 104 3.21 -11.05 -13.05
CA ALA A 104 2.57 -9.75 -12.83
C ALA A 104 1.14 -9.88 -12.28
N GLY A 105 0.42 -10.94 -12.66
CA GLY A 105 -1.04 -10.97 -12.43
C GLY A 105 -1.68 -9.69 -12.98
N GLY A 106 -2.61 -9.11 -12.22
CA GLY A 106 -3.25 -7.83 -12.55
C GLY A 106 -2.44 -6.58 -12.16
N PHE A 107 -1.27 -6.73 -11.55
CA PHE A 107 -0.52 -5.61 -10.96
C PHE A 107 -0.27 -4.45 -11.94
N ILE A 108 0.19 -4.77 -13.17
CA ILE A 108 0.54 -3.76 -14.18
C ILE A 108 -0.71 -3.04 -14.68
N ASP A 109 -1.78 -3.79 -15.02
CA ASP A 109 -3.03 -3.24 -15.54
C ASP A 109 -3.67 -2.28 -14.52
N ILE A 110 -3.77 -2.73 -13.27
CA ILE A 110 -4.43 -1.96 -12.20
C ILE A 110 -3.63 -0.71 -11.85
N THR A 111 -2.32 -0.84 -11.62
CA THR A 111 -1.49 0.28 -11.19
C THR A 111 -1.28 1.33 -12.29
N THR A 112 -1.38 0.94 -13.56
CA THR A 112 -1.12 1.86 -14.68
C THR A 112 -2.15 2.99 -14.79
N ASN A 113 -3.41 2.74 -14.45
CA ASN A 113 -4.50 3.70 -14.60
C ASN A 113 -5.22 4.04 -13.27
N ALA A 114 -4.80 3.49 -12.13
CA ALA A 114 -5.28 3.95 -10.84
C ALA A 114 -4.93 5.43 -10.63
N LYS A 115 -5.83 6.22 -10.07
CA LYS A 115 -5.57 7.65 -9.77
C LYS A 115 -4.58 7.79 -8.62
N HIS A 116 -4.68 6.90 -7.64
CA HIS A 116 -3.79 6.84 -6.49
C HIS A 116 -3.29 5.40 -6.27
N VAL A 117 -1.99 5.21 -6.16
CA VAL A 117 -1.36 3.92 -5.88
C VAL A 117 -0.70 3.99 -4.51
N VAL A 118 -1.12 3.09 -3.61
CA VAL A 118 -0.55 2.94 -2.26
C VAL A 118 0.19 1.61 -2.21
N PHE A 119 1.50 1.66 -2.17
CA PHE A 119 2.33 0.48 -1.97
C PHE A 119 2.46 0.17 -0.48
N CYS A 120 1.96 -1.00 -0.05
CA CYS A 120 2.00 -1.46 1.33
C CYS A 120 3.03 -2.58 1.47
N SER A 121 4.01 -2.40 2.30
CA SER A 121 5.02 -3.42 2.55
C SER A 121 5.71 -3.23 3.90
N SER A 122 6.38 -4.28 4.41
CA SER A 122 7.33 -4.07 5.50
C SER A 122 8.54 -3.27 5.01
N PHE A 123 9.17 -2.50 5.88
CA PHE A 123 10.35 -1.69 5.56
C PHE A 123 11.56 -2.57 5.20
N THR A 124 11.83 -3.56 6.02
CA THR A 124 12.76 -4.66 5.73
C THR A 124 12.01 -5.99 5.68
N ALA A 125 12.59 -7.03 5.12
CA ALA A 125 11.99 -8.35 5.03
C ALA A 125 12.90 -9.45 5.62
N LYS A 126 12.37 -10.68 5.74
CA LYS A 126 13.07 -11.86 6.26
C LYS A 126 13.51 -11.70 7.72
N GLY A 127 12.55 -11.77 8.61
CA GLY A 127 12.76 -11.80 10.05
C GLY A 127 12.53 -10.47 10.76
N LEU A 128 11.91 -9.49 10.09
CA LEU A 128 11.41 -8.30 10.78
C LEU A 128 10.42 -8.72 11.86
N ASP A 129 10.66 -8.27 13.08
CA ASP A 129 9.79 -8.44 14.24
C ASP A 129 9.55 -7.09 14.91
N CYS A 130 8.29 -6.75 15.11
CA CYS A 130 7.83 -5.48 15.65
C CYS A 130 6.82 -5.71 16.77
N SER A 131 6.83 -4.82 17.73
CA SER A 131 5.78 -4.69 18.74
C SER A 131 5.39 -3.23 18.92
N PHE A 132 4.27 -2.98 19.58
CA PHE A 132 3.90 -1.62 19.97
C PHE A 132 3.46 -1.60 21.42
N GLU A 133 3.81 -0.52 22.11
CA GLU A 133 3.47 -0.29 23.50
C GLU A 133 3.29 1.21 23.74
N GLY A 134 2.20 1.59 24.41
CA GLY A 134 1.94 2.99 24.76
C GLY A 134 1.86 3.93 23.55
N GLY A 135 1.34 3.45 22.42
CA GLY A 135 1.23 4.23 21.19
C GLY A 135 2.53 4.42 20.42
N ARG A 136 3.55 3.62 20.69
CA ARG A 136 4.88 3.69 20.06
C ARG A 136 5.24 2.35 19.43
N LEU A 137 5.85 2.41 18.24
CA LEU A 137 6.38 1.24 17.55
C LEU A 137 7.79 0.91 18.08
N HIS A 138 8.04 -0.38 18.30
CA HIS A 138 9.34 -0.93 18.68
C HIS A 138 9.77 -1.98 17.64
N ILE A 139 10.98 -1.84 17.12
CA ILE A 139 11.59 -2.84 16.26
C ILE A 139 12.40 -3.78 17.16
N ASN A 140 11.89 -4.98 17.39
CA ASN A 140 12.53 -6.00 18.20
C ASN A 140 13.68 -6.67 17.45
N GLN A 141 13.48 -6.87 16.13
CA GLN A 141 14.47 -7.44 15.22
C GLN A 141 14.29 -6.86 13.82
N GLU A 142 15.39 -6.41 13.22
CA GLU A 142 15.38 -5.99 11.81
C GLU A 142 15.36 -7.20 10.85
N GLY A 143 14.68 -7.02 9.74
CA GLY A 143 14.74 -7.97 8.65
C GLY A 143 16.11 -7.95 7.96
N SER A 144 16.57 -9.11 7.54
CA SER A 144 17.88 -9.25 6.89
C SER A 144 17.91 -8.83 5.40
N LEU A 145 16.75 -8.46 4.83
CA LEU A 145 16.60 -8.06 3.43
C LEU A 145 16.16 -6.59 3.34
N ILE A 146 17.03 -5.75 2.79
CA ILE A 146 16.74 -4.36 2.45
C ILE A 146 15.81 -4.33 1.22
N LYS A 147 14.81 -3.46 1.23
CA LYS A 147 13.83 -3.30 0.16
C LYS A 147 13.93 -1.96 -0.57
N PHE A 148 14.48 -0.93 0.08
CA PHE A 148 14.78 0.36 -0.51
C PHE A 148 16.20 0.33 -1.07
N VAL A 149 16.31 0.06 -2.38
CA VAL A 149 17.58 -0.31 -3.04
C VAL A 149 17.98 0.69 -4.12
N ASN A 150 19.27 0.80 -4.41
CA ASN A 150 19.76 1.67 -5.50
C ASN A 150 19.24 1.23 -6.88
N ARG A 151 19.02 -0.08 -7.04
CA ARG A 151 18.55 -0.65 -8.31
C ARG A 151 17.65 -1.84 -8.04
N ILE A 152 16.37 -1.71 -8.39
CA ILE A 152 15.42 -2.81 -8.35
C ILE A 152 15.74 -3.86 -9.41
N LYS A 153 15.42 -5.11 -9.13
CA LYS A 153 15.70 -6.24 -10.02
C LYS A 153 14.89 -6.18 -11.32
N GLN A 154 13.64 -5.71 -11.22
CA GLN A 154 12.74 -5.56 -12.36
C GLN A 154 11.81 -4.38 -12.12
N VAL A 155 11.57 -3.56 -13.15
CA VAL A 155 10.59 -2.47 -13.08
C VAL A 155 9.22 -3.04 -13.41
N SER A 156 8.38 -3.25 -12.37
CA SER A 156 6.98 -3.62 -12.52
C SER A 156 6.09 -2.39 -12.55
N TYR A 157 6.48 -1.33 -11.85
CA TYR A 157 5.86 -0.01 -11.85
C TYR A 157 6.91 1.06 -12.05
N ASN A 158 6.62 2.03 -12.91
CA ASN A 158 7.57 3.09 -13.28
C ASN A 158 7.13 4.42 -12.69
N GLY A 159 7.85 4.88 -11.66
CA GLY A 159 7.54 6.11 -10.94
C GLY A 159 7.62 7.39 -11.80
N LYS A 160 8.52 7.43 -12.78
CA LYS A 160 8.61 8.58 -13.71
C LYS A 160 7.36 8.69 -14.57
N ILE A 161 6.93 7.58 -15.20
CA ILE A 161 5.71 7.56 -16.05
C ILE A 161 4.49 7.92 -15.21
N ALA A 162 4.40 7.39 -13.99
CA ALA A 162 3.31 7.67 -13.07
C ALA A 162 3.20 9.16 -12.73
N ARG A 163 4.31 9.80 -12.42
CA ARG A 163 4.36 11.27 -12.20
C ARG A 163 3.94 12.06 -13.44
N GLU A 164 4.41 11.66 -14.61
CA GLU A 164 4.03 12.31 -15.88
C GLU A 164 2.53 12.20 -16.16
N LYS A 165 1.89 11.13 -15.68
CA LYS A 165 0.43 10.93 -15.73
C LYS A 165 -0.33 11.67 -14.63
N GLY A 166 0.35 12.25 -13.63
CA GLY A 166 -0.27 12.91 -12.48
C GLY A 166 -0.85 11.94 -11.44
N GLN A 167 -0.40 10.68 -11.41
CA GLN A 167 -0.80 9.73 -10.37
C GLN A 167 -0.24 10.16 -9.01
N LYS A 168 -1.01 9.96 -7.94
CA LYS A 168 -0.51 10.04 -6.57
C LYS A 168 0.11 8.70 -6.17
N MET A 169 1.23 8.72 -5.44
CA MET A 169 1.95 7.51 -5.07
C MET A 169 2.47 7.59 -3.65
N HIS A 170 2.01 6.67 -2.81
CA HIS A 170 2.51 6.50 -1.45
C HIS A 170 3.18 5.13 -1.27
N TYR A 171 4.20 5.08 -0.45
CA TYR A 171 4.91 3.87 -0.05
C TYR A 171 4.82 3.78 1.46
N VAL A 172 3.95 2.91 1.94
CA VAL A 172 3.57 2.77 3.35
C VAL A 172 4.24 1.54 3.93
N THR A 173 4.94 1.74 5.02
CA THR A 173 5.52 0.66 5.83
C THR A 173 5.06 0.78 7.26
N GLU A 174 5.40 -0.19 8.09
CA GLU A 174 5.07 -0.14 9.53
C GLU A 174 5.69 1.06 10.26
N ARG A 175 6.79 1.65 9.73
CA ARG A 175 7.55 2.70 10.41
C ARG A 175 7.65 4.04 9.69
N ALA A 176 7.43 4.05 8.38
CA ALA A 176 7.63 5.24 7.55
C ALA A 176 6.67 5.28 6.37
N VAL A 177 6.22 6.47 6.00
CA VAL A 177 5.49 6.73 4.76
C VAL A 177 6.35 7.62 3.88
N PHE A 178 6.45 7.23 2.61
CA PHE A 178 7.07 8.04 1.58
C PHE A 178 6.04 8.40 0.51
N GLU A 179 6.21 9.57 -0.08
CA GLU A 179 5.48 10.03 -1.26
C GLU A 179 6.44 10.25 -2.42
N LEU A 180 6.05 9.89 -3.64
CA LEU A 180 6.83 10.23 -4.81
C LEU A 180 6.47 11.62 -5.31
N GLN A 181 7.31 12.60 -4.97
CA GLN A 181 7.18 13.99 -5.37
C GLN A 181 8.01 14.31 -6.63
N ALA A 182 7.94 15.55 -7.09
CA ALA A 182 8.65 16.00 -8.31
C ALA A 182 10.17 15.75 -8.22
N GLU A 183 10.73 15.95 -7.05
CA GLU A 183 12.17 15.82 -6.79
C GLU A 183 12.61 14.40 -6.39
N GLY A 184 11.70 13.43 -6.30
CA GLY A 184 11.99 12.04 -5.95
C GLY A 184 11.22 11.53 -4.71
N LEU A 185 11.64 10.38 -4.23
CA LEU A 185 11.03 9.74 -3.08
C LEU A 185 11.29 10.56 -1.81
N THR A 186 10.23 10.99 -1.14
CA THR A 186 10.26 11.91 0.00
C THR A 186 9.62 11.25 1.21
N LEU A 187 10.34 11.19 2.34
CA LEU A 187 9.83 10.74 3.64
C LEU A 187 8.87 11.81 4.18
N THR A 188 7.61 11.44 4.39
CA THR A 188 6.53 12.35 4.81
C THR A 188 5.97 12.03 6.18
N GLU A 189 6.04 10.78 6.63
CA GLU A 189 5.59 10.40 7.97
C GLU A 189 6.54 9.36 8.58
N ILE A 190 6.65 9.39 9.91
CA ILE A 190 7.43 8.47 10.73
C ILE A 190 6.60 7.94 11.89
N ALA A 191 6.73 6.65 12.21
CA ALA A 191 6.03 6.07 13.35
C ALA A 191 6.59 6.60 14.67
N PRO A 192 5.73 6.85 15.69
CA PRO A 192 6.18 7.19 17.04
C PRO A 192 7.14 6.12 17.57
N GLY A 193 8.27 6.55 18.11
CA GLY A 193 9.29 5.66 18.70
C GLY A 193 10.42 5.26 17.76
N ILE A 194 10.38 5.62 16.50
CA ILE A 194 11.38 5.28 15.48
C ILE A 194 12.45 6.38 15.37
N ASP A 195 13.72 5.98 15.43
CA ASP A 195 14.86 6.85 15.10
C ASP A 195 15.09 6.89 13.60
N ILE A 196 14.98 8.09 13.02
CA ILE A 196 15.05 8.28 11.56
C ILE A 196 16.40 7.84 11.00
N GLN A 197 17.50 8.16 11.68
CA GLN A 197 18.82 7.86 11.15
C GLN A 197 19.09 6.36 11.13
N THR A 198 18.97 5.71 12.27
CA THR A 198 19.40 4.32 12.44
C THR A 198 18.36 3.29 11.97
N GLN A 199 17.05 3.65 12.00
CA GLN A 199 15.96 2.72 11.69
C GLN A 199 15.27 3.01 10.35
N VAL A 200 15.66 4.09 9.65
CA VAL A 200 15.19 4.39 8.29
C VAL A 200 16.38 4.62 7.36
N LEU A 201 17.15 5.69 7.54
CA LEU A 201 18.15 6.12 6.55
C LEU A 201 19.29 5.11 6.39
N ASP A 202 19.80 4.56 7.48
CA ASP A 202 20.92 3.58 7.48
C ASP A 202 20.50 2.21 6.89
N LEU A 203 19.18 1.97 6.73
CA LEU A 203 18.59 0.74 6.18
C LEU A 203 18.11 0.91 4.74
N MET A 204 18.46 2.03 4.09
CA MET A 204 18.20 2.28 2.67
C MET A 204 19.53 2.35 1.93
N GLU A 205 19.58 1.83 0.71
CA GLU A 205 20.77 1.97 -0.15
C GLU A 205 20.91 3.35 -0.79
N PHE A 206 19.92 4.22 -0.63
CA PHE A 206 19.93 5.61 -1.10
C PHE A 206 19.34 6.53 -0.03
N THR A 207 19.67 7.81 -0.10
CA THR A 207 19.12 8.82 0.82
C THR A 207 17.86 9.43 0.20
N PRO A 208 16.67 9.22 0.79
CA PRO A 208 15.45 9.87 0.36
C PRO A 208 15.48 11.36 0.74
N ARG A 209 14.61 12.14 0.15
CA ARG A 209 14.33 13.48 0.68
C ARG A 209 13.54 13.34 1.99
N ILE A 210 13.72 14.30 2.87
CA ILE A 210 12.91 14.41 4.08
C ILE A 210 12.02 15.65 3.90
N SER A 211 10.72 15.47 4.09
CA SER A 211 9.77 16.58 4.01
C SER A 211 10.09 17.63 5.08
N PRO A 212 10.09 18.93 4.75
CA PRO A 212 10.16 19.97 5.78
C PRO A 212 9.00 19.92 6.75
N ASP A 213 7.87 19.35 6.32
CA ASP A 213 6.64 19.15 7.10
C ASP A 213 6.50 17.67 7.51
N LEU A 214 7.63 16.99 7.81
CA LEU A 214 7.62 15.60 8.27
C LEU A 214 6.70 15.46 9.50
N LYS A 215 5.76 14.52 9.43
CA LYS A 215 4.77 14.26 10.48
C LYS A 215 5.12 12.99 11.27
N GLU A 216 4.70 12.95 12.50
CA GLU A 216 4.58 11.71 13.25
C GLU A 216 3.22 11.07 12.93
N MET A 217 3.18 9.76 12.69
CA MET A 217 1.94 9.02 12.49
C MET A 217 1.06 9.10 13.75
N ASP A 218 -0.26 9.05 13.57
CA ASP A 218 -1.18 9.07 14.71
C ASP A 218 -0.91 7.90 15.66
N MET A 219 -0.73 8.20 16.94
CA MET A 219 -0.48 7.20 17.98
C MET A 219 -1.60 6.16 18.08
N ALA A 220 -2.82 6.50 17.70
CA ALA A 220 -3.95 5.58 17.69
C ALA A 220 -3.70 4.33 16.83
N ILE A 221 -2.89 4.45 15.77
CA ILE A 221 -2.50 3.34 14.89
C ILE A 221 -1.70 2.25 15.66
N PHE A 222 -1.01 2.65 16.74
CA PHE A 222 -0.11 1.80 17.53
C PHE A 222 -0.68 1.47 18.92
N MET A 223 -1.98 1.59 19.09
CA MET A 223 -2.67 1.23 20.33
C MET A 223 -3.51 -0.03 20.12
N GLU A 224 -3.52 -0.91 21.12
CA GLU A 224 -4.46 -2.04 21.16
C GLU A 224 -5.88 -1.53 21.45
N GLY A 225 -6.86 -2.09 20.80
CA GLY A 225 -8.25 -1.80 21.10
C GLY A 225 -9.22 -1.91 19.95
N ALA A 226 -10.40 -1.35 20.17
CA ALA A 226 -11.48 -1.25 19.18
C ALA A 226 -11.11 -0.34 18.00
N PRO A 227 -11.93 -0.31 16.94
CA PRO A 227 -11.83 0.63 15.84
C PRO A 227 -11.53 2.06 16.32
N PHE A 228 -10.65 2.77 15.64
CA PHE A 228 -10.22 4.11 16.07
C PHE A 228 -11.01 5.26 15.43
N GLY A 229 -12.13 4.94 14.76
CA GLY A 229 -13.02 5.93 14.17
C GLY A 229 -12.55 6.43 12.81
N LEU A 230 -11.91 5.57 12.03
CA LEU A 230 -11.39 5.92 10.71
C LEU A 230 -12.48 6.45 9.78
N ARG A 231 -13.70 5.91 9.86
CA ARG A 231 -14.84 6.35 9.07
C ARG A 231 -15.17 7.83 9.34
N GLU A 232 -15.29 8.21 10.60
CA GLU A 232 -15.55 9.59 11.00
C GLU A 232 -14.39 10.50 10.60
N TYR A 233 -13.15 10.06 10.76
CA TYR A 233 -11.97 10.83 10.39
C TYR A 233 -11.91 11.12 8.88
N ILE A 234 -12.25 10.15 8.03
CA ILE A 234 -12.17 10.28 6.57
C ILE A 234 -13.39 11.01 5.99
N PHE A 235 -14.61 10.70 6.47
CA PHE A 235 -15.86 11.12 5.81
C PHE A 235 -16.63 12.22 6.55
N SER A 236 -16.16 12.70 7.70
CA SER A 236 -16.84 13.77 8.45
C SER A 236 -16.28 15.18 8.19
N ASN A 237 -15.32 15.34 7.28
CA ASN A 237 -14.69 16.62 6.92
C ASN A 237 -15.10 17.09 5.53
#